data_625eab69663a9b227f4e79b0158e59b2
#
_entry.id   625eab69663a9b227f4e79b0158e59b2
#
_cell.length_a   1.000
_cell.length_b   1.000
_cell.length_c   1.000
_cell.angle_alpha   90.00
_cell.angle_beta   90.00
_cell.angle_gamma   90.00
#
_symmetry.space_group_name_H-M   'P 1'
#
loop_
_entity.id
_entity.type
_entity.pdbx_description
1 polymer ?
#
loop_
_entity_poly.entity_id
_entity_poly.type
_entity_poly.pdbx_seq_one_letter_code
_entity_poly.pdbx_strand_id
1 'polypeptide(L)'
;MRRRGGRIAALASAAILVVAGCSAPNRDGGSAGGNAEIGKSSDINPQDPASLKKGGNLRLAIGALPSNFNTLNIDGNEADNGSMQRPTMPRSFTIAPDGSMKVNTDYFTSVELTKTDPQVVTYTINPKATWSDGAPITWEDIASQINATSGKDKAFAIASPNGSDRVASVTRGVDDKQAVVTFAQHYPEWRGMFAGNTMLLPKSMTANPDVFNKGQLDKPGPSAGPFVVSSVDRTAQRVTLSRNPNWWGTPPLLDSITFLALDDAARIPALQNNTIDATGIASLDELKIAQGTEGISIRRAPGPSWYHL
;
A
#
# COMPACT_ATOMS: atom_id res chain seq x y z
N MET A 1 87.78 -36.03 6.62
CA MET A 1 87.49 -36.67 5.31
C MET A 1 86.24 -36.07 4.70
N ARG A 2 86.43 -35.28 3.77
CA ARG A 2 85.96 -35.08 2.39
C ARG A 2 84.78 -35.94 1.96
N ARG A 3 83.63 -35.28 1.55
CA ARG A 3 83.08 -35.19 0.19
C ARG A 3 81.73 -34.50 0.29
N ARG A 4 81.47 -33.33 -0.28
CA ARG A 4 81.05 -32.95 -1.63
C ARG A 4 79.87 -33.82 -2.07
N GLY A 5 78.72 -33.38 -2.45
CA GLY A 5 78.24 -32.23 -3.18
C GLY A 5 76.88 -32.59 -3.74
N GLY A 6 76.19 -31.64 -4.27
CA GLY A 6 75.07 -31.90 -5.18
C GLY A 6 73.82 -31.04 -4.92
N ARG A 7 73.80 -29.83 -5.44
CA ARG A 7 72.61 -29.03 -5.65
C ARG A 7 71.94 -29.53 -6.90
N ILE A 8 70.67 -29.94 -6.81
CA ILE A 8 69.79 -30.10 -7.96
C ILE A 8 68.67 -29.06 -7.85
N ALA A 9 68.73 -28.12 -8.78
CA ALA A 9 67.64 -27.15 -8.97
C ALA A 9 66.52 -27.81 -9.79
N ALA A 10 65.32 -27.84 -9.24
CA ALA A 10 64.12 -28.24 -10.00
C ALA A 10 63.41 -26.99 -10.49
N LEU A 11 63.42 -26.79 -11.81
CA LEU A 11 62.64 -25.80 -12.53
C LEU A 11 61.19 -26.29 -12.55
N ALA A 12 60.28 -25.53 -11.91
CA ALA A 12 58.85 -25.69 -12.04
C ALA A 12 58.40 -24.84 -13.25
N SER A 13 58.05 -25.48 -14.33
CA SER A 13 57.42 -24.83 -15.47
C SER A 13 55.94 -24.54 -15.16
N ALA A 14 55.59 -23.27 -15.08
CA ALA A 14 54.20 -22.83 -15.00
C ALA A 14 53.57 -22.86 -16.42
N ALA A 15 52.67 -23.77 -16.63
CA ALA A 15 51.83 -23.79 -17.85
C ALA A 15 50.71 -22.78 -17.70
N ILE A 16 50.75 -21.71 -18.47
CA ILE A 16 49.66 -20.73 -18.58
C ILE A 16 48.68 -21.32 -19.64
N LEU A 17 47.50 -21.76 -19.18
CA LEU A 17 46.37 -22.09 -20.02
C LEU A 17 45.65 -20.79 -20.40
N VAL A 18 45.87 -20.32 -21.61
CA VAL A 18 45.09 -19.28 -22.26
C VAL A 18 43.80 -19.94 -22.78
N VAL A 19 42.70 -19.74 -22.08
CA VAL A 19 41.37 -20.09 -22.60
C VAL A 19 40.92 -18.94 -23.49
N ALA A 20 41.00 -19.15 -24.80
CA ALA A 20 40.38 -18.28 -25.80
C ALA A 20 38.89 -18.44 -25.70
N GLY A 21 38.21 -17.49 -25.03
CA GLY A 21 36.75 -17.38 -25.05
C GLY A 21 36.27 -16.81 -26.38
N CYS A 22 35.59 -17.61 -27.17
CA CYS A 22 34.85 -17.14 -28.34
C CYS A 22 33.71 -16.25 -27.88
N SER A 23 33.78 -14.95 -28.16
CA SER A 23 32.66 -14.02 -28.04
C SER A 23 31.62 -14.37 -29.10
N ALA A 24 30.49 -14.91 -28.69
CA ALA A 24 29.28 -15.01 -29.52
C ALA A 24 28.57 -13.65 -29.50
N PRO A 25 27.93 -13.23 -30.60
CA PRO A 25 27.24 -11.96 -30.66
C PRO A 25 26.01 -11.95 -29.75
N ASN A 26 25.82 -10.84 -29.01
CA ASN A 26 24.63 -10.53 -28.24
C ASN A 26 23.38 -10.77 -29.11
N ARG A 27 22.60 -11.77 -28.74
CA ARG A 27 21.19 -11.82 -29.09
C ARG A 27 20.45 -11.21 -27.89
N ASP A 28 19.85 -10.05 -28.09
CA ASP A 28 18.77 -9.54 -27.25
C ASP A 28 17.60 -10.51 -27.31
N GLY A 29 17.62 -11.48 -26.44
CA GLY A 29 16.56 -12.44 -26.21
C GLY A 29 16.33 -12.51 -24.71
N GLY A 30 15.14 -12.12 -24.28
CA GLY A 30 14.74 -12.09 -22.88
C GLY A 30 15.15 -13.36 -22.15
N SER A 31 16.01 -13.19 -21.15
CA SER A 31 16.46 -14.29 -20.29
C SER A 31 15.33 -14.69 -19.36
N ALA A 32 14.62 -15.74 -19.74
CA ALA A 32 13.80 -16.49 -18.79
C ALA A 32 14.71 -17.24 -17.82
N GLY A 33 14.53 -17.04 -16.52
CA GLY A 33 14.95 -17.99 -15.50
C GLY A 33 16.35 -17.83 -14.91
N GLY A 34 16.69 -16.66 -14.38
CA GLY A 34 17.65 -16.58 -13.28
C GLY A 34 16.85 -16.62 -11.96
N ASN A 35 17.28 -17.42 -11.00
CA ASN A 35 16.84 -17.28 -9.60
C ASN A 35 17.25 -15.87 -9.13
N ALA A 36 16.43 -14.85 -9.44
CA ALA A 36 16.59 -13.53 -8.88
C ALA A 36 16.43 -13.68 -7.37
N GLU A 37 17.45 -13.31 -6.59
CA GLU A 37 17.35 -13.26 -5.14
C GLU A 37 16.08 -12.50 -4.77
N ILE A 38 15.14 -13.22 -4.18
CA ILE A 38 13.85 -12.67 -3.77
C ILE A 38 14.15 -11.50 -2.82
N GLY A 39 13.73 -10.31 -3.19
CA GLY A 39 13.83 -9.09 -2.36
C GLY A 39 14.94 -8.10 -2.71
N LYS A 40 15.85 -8.39 -3.67
CA LYS A 40 16.96 -7.46 -4.02
C LYS A 40 16.78 -6.67 -5.32
N SER A 41 15.80 -7.02 -6.15
CA SER A 41 15.54 -6.30 -7.40
C SER A 41 14.13 -5.73 -7.43
N SER A 42 13.99 -4.47 -7.84
CA SER A 42 12.71 -3.81 -8.06
C SER A 42 12.63 -3.37 -9.51
N ASP A 43 11.73 -4.00 -10.27
CA ASP A 43 11.39 -3.61 -11.64
C ASP A 43 10.04 -2.89 -11.65
N ILE A 44 10.03 -1.64 -11.19
CA ILE A 44 8.84 -0.78 -11.16
C ILE A 44 8.81 0.23 -12.30
N ASN A 45 9.83 0.25 -13.17
CA ASN A 45 9.95 1.21 -14.28
C ASN A 45 9.69 2.66 -13.83
N PRO A 46 10.48 3.21 -12.89
CA PRO A 46 10.25 4.54 -12.36
C PRO A 46 10.36 5.59 -13.49
N GLN A 47 9.40 6.50 -13.52
CA GLN A 47 9.36 7.60 -14.48
C GLN A 47 9.38 8.93 -13.75
N ASP A 48 9.96 9.95 -14.36
CA ASP A 48 9.83 11.32 -13.86
C ASP A 48 8.35 11.75 -13.99
N PRO A 49 7.68 12.15 -12.89
CA PRO A 49 6.31 12.64 -12.96
C PRO A 49 6.08 13.74 -13.99
N ALA A 50 7.09 14.58 -14.25
CA ALA A 50 7.02 15.65 -15.25
C ALA A 50 6.93 15.13 -16.69
N SER A 51 7.39 13.89 -16.94
CA SER A 51 7.31 13.24 -18.26
C SER A 51 5.98 12.54 -18.52
N LEU A 52 5.15 12.35 -17.48
CA LEU A 52 3.90 11.63 -17.59
C LEU A 52 2.80 12.50 -18.23
N LYS A 53 1.96 11.84 -19.02
CA LYS A 53 0.77 12.48 -19.60
C LYS A 53 -0.26 12.80 -18.53
N LYS A 54 -0.92 13.93 -18.66
CA LYS A 54 -2.08 14.30 -17.85
C LYS A 54 -3.36 13.75 -18.46
N GLY A 55 -4.32 13.43 -17.60
CA GLY A 55 -5.62 12.89 -18.01
C GLY A 55 -5.65 11.38 -18.10
N GLY A 56 -6.78 10.88 -18.58
CA GLY A 56 -7.01 9.46 -18.78
C GLY A 56 -7.62 8.72 -17.57
N ASN A 57 -8.04 7.49 -17.83
CA ASN A 57 -8.63 6.58 -16.86
C ASN A 57 -7.73 5.36 -16.68
N LEU A 58 -7.29 5.08 -15.46
CA LEU A 58 -6.58 3.84 -15.12
C LEU A 58 -7.62 2.78 -14.72
N ARG A 59 -7.65 1.66 -15.44
CA ARG A 59 -8.58 0.55 -15.21
C ARG A 59 -7.84 -0.62 -14.58
N LEU A 60 -8.31 -1.04 -13.39
CA LEU A 60 -7.68 -2.09 -12.58
C LEU A 60 -8.68 -3.21 -12.31
N ALA A 61 -8.19 -4.45 -12.26
CA ALA A 61 -9.00 -5.58 -11.82
C ALA A 61 -9.01 -5.68 -10.29
N ILE A 62 -10.17 -6.07 -9.75
CA ILE A 62 -10.37 -6.55 -8.38
C ILE A 62 -11.12 -7.87 -8.43
N GLY A 63 -11.12 -8.66 -7.34
CA GLY A 63 -11.83 -9.95 -7.28
C GLY A 63 -13.34 -9.77 -7.18
N ALA A 64 -13.80 -8.86 -6.32
CA ALA A 64 -15.21 -8.57 -6.11
C ALA A 64 -15.43 -7.14 -5.61
N LEU A 65 -16.65 -6.63 -5.75
CA LEU A 65 -17.05 -5.43 -5.02
C LEU A 65 -17.28 -5.79 -3.55
N PRO A 66 -16.79 -4.95 -2.60
CA PRO A 66 -16.97 -5.23 -1.19
C PRO A 66 -18.45 -5.19 -0.80
N SER A 67 -18.84 -6.06 0.12
CA SER A 67 -20.15 -6.04 0.74
C SER A 67 -20.35 -4.85 1.67
N ASN A 68 -19.25 -4.36 2.25
CA ASN A 68 -19.18 -3.18 3.10
C ASN A 68 -17.90 -2.39 2.77
N PHE A 69 -18.02 -1.12 2.47
CA PHE A 69 -16.86 -0.27 2.17
C PHE A 69 -16.08 0.18 3.42
N ASN A 70 -16.57 -0.08 4.63
CA ASN A 70 -15.82 0.18 5.85
C ASN A 70 -14.71 -0.86 6.05
N THR A 71 -13.47 -0.52 5.73
CA THR A 71 -12.32 -1.41 5.85
C THR A 71 -11.97 -1.83 7.29
N LEU A 72 -12.52 -1.14 8.30
CA LEU A 72 -12.36 -1.47 9.72
C LEU A 72 -13.43 -2.43 10.22
N ASN A 73 -14.53 -2.57 9.47
CA ASN A 73 -15.59 -3.54 9.75
C ASN A 73 -15.17 -4.94 9.30
N ILE A 74 -15.63 -5.97 10.03
CA ILE A 74 -15.28 -7.37 9.73
C ILE A 74 -15.69 -7.80 8.32
N ASP A 75 -16.83 -7.30 7.82
CA ASP A 75 -17.35 -7.63 6.48
C ASP A 75 -16.72 -6.78 5.36
N GLY A 76 -15.96 -5.74 5.71
CA GLY A 76 -15.29 -4.84 4.77
C GLY A 76 -13.77 -4.95 4.78
N ASN A 77 -13.20 -5.76 5.67
CA ASN A 77 -11.75 -5.92 5.80
C ASN A 77 -11.18 -6.84 4.70
N GLU A 78 -11.28 -6.39 3.47
CA GLU A 78 -10.81 -7.09 2.28
C GLU A 78 -9.66 -6.31 1.61
N ALA A 79 -8.68 -7.04 1.05
CA ALA A 79 -7.51 -6.43 0.41
C ALA A 79 -7.89 -5.51 -0.77
N ASP A 80 -8.87 -5.93 -1.57
CA ASP A 80 -9.35 -5.17 -2.72
C ASP A 80 -10.06 -3.89 -2.28
N ASN A 81 -10.86 -3.95 -1.20
CA ASN A 81 -11.49 -2.78 -0.60
C ASN A 81 -10.44 -1.78 -0.12
N GLY A 82 -9.42 -2.25 0.60
CA GLY A 82 -8.28 -1.42 1.03
C GLY A 82 -7.54 -0.79 -0.16
N SER A 83 -7.35 -1.53 -1.24
CA SER A 83 -6.68 -1.07 -2.46
C SER A 83 -7.48 0.01 -3.18
N MET A 84 -8.81 -0.16 -3.32
CA MET A 84 -9.71 0.84 -3.90
C MET A 84 -9.72 2.15 -3.10
N GLN A 85 -9.70 2.06 -1.77
CA GLN A 85 -9.77 3.24 -0.91
C GLN A 85 -8.42 3.92 -0.67
N ARG A 86 -7.32 3.27 -1.09
CA ARG A 86 -5.97 3.84 -0.92
C ARG A 86 -5.83 5.26 -1.47
N PRO A 87 -6.31 5.62 -2.66
CA PRO A 87 -6.22 6.99 -3.17
C PRO A 87 -7.29 7.95 -2.62
N THR A 88 -8.20 7.49 -1.77
CA THR A 88 -9.32 8.29 -1.29
C THR A 88 -9.27 8.62 0.21
N MET A 89 -8.46 7.91 1.00
CA MET A 89 -8.52 8.00 2.47
C MET A 89 -7.19 8.45 3.09
N PRO A 90 -7.23 9.19 4.22
CA PRO A 90 -6.04 9.62 4.95
C PRO A 90 -5.26 8.46 5.55
N ARG A 91 -3.95 8.59 5.53
CA ARG A 91 -3.01 7.70 6.24
C ARG A 91 -1.91 8.50 6.90
N SER A 92 -1.50 8.06 8.09
CA SER A 92 -0.45 8.72 8.88
C SER A 92 0.94 8.58 8.26
N PHE A 93 1.20 7.45 7.59
CA PHE A 93 2.49 7.16 6.97
C PHE A 93 2.34 6.66 5.53
N THR A 94 3.32 6.96 4.71
CA THR A 94 3.59 6.31 3.43
C THR A 94 4.73 5.32 3.62
N ILE A 95 4.71 4.21 2.88
CA ILE A 95 5.77 3.20 2.89
C ILE A 95 6.58 3.39 1.62
N ALA A 96 7.87 3.69 1.76
CA ALA A 96 8.80 3.80 0.65
C ALA A 96 9.18 2.41 0.09
N PRO A 97 9.76 2.32 -1.13
CA PRO A 97 10.18 1.03 -1.72
C PRO A 97 11.18 0.24 -0.89
N ASP A 98 11.97 0.89 -0.05
CA ASP A 98 12.90 0.27 0.90
C ASP A 98 12.24 -0.20 2.21
N GLY A 99 10.90 -0.07 2.33
CA GLY A 99 10.14 -0.41 3.51
C GLY A 99 10.14 0.67 4.60
N SER A 100 10.87 1.76 4.43
CA SER A 100 10.88 2.86 5.40
C SER A 100 9.53 3.59 5.44
N MET A 101 9.11 3.96 6.64
CA MET A 101 7.88 4.71 6.86
C MET A 101 8.18 6.20 6.96
N LYS A 102 7.51 7.01 6.14
CA LYS A 102 7.58 8.48 6.16
C LYS A 102 6.23 9.05 6.54
N VAL A 103 6.21 10.08 7.38
CA VAL A 103 4.96 10.80 7.70
C VAL A 103 4.34 11.29 6.39
N ASN A 104 3.05 11.03 6.24
CA ASN A 104 2.29 11.51 5.08
C ASN A 104 1.90 12.98 5.29
N THR A 105 2.73 13.87 4.80
CA THR A 105 2.62 15.32 5.02
C THR A 105 1.38 15.95 4.36
N ASP A 106 0.71 15.25 3.47
CA ASP A 106 -0.59 15.71 2.97
C ASP A 106 -1.63 15.77 4.09
N TYR A 107 -1.58 14.83 5.05
CA TYR A 107 -2.57 14.73 6.13
C TYR A 107 -2.03 15.09 7.52
N PHE A 108 -0.75 14.86 7.77
CA PHE A 108 -0.13 15.10 9.08
C PHE A 108 1.16 15.88 8.93
N THR A 109 1.30 16.99 9.62
CA THR A 109 2.57 17.73 9.66
C THR A 109 3.61 17.03 10.53
N SER A 110 3.16 16.30 11.57
CA SER A 110 4.01 15.39 12.35
C SER A 110 3.21 14.24 12.95
N VAL A 111 3.88 13.12 13.20
CA VAL A 111 3.39 11.98 13.98
C VAL A 111 4.57 11.47 14.80
N GLU A 112 4.55 11.73 16.09
CA GLU A 112 5.73 11.59 16.96
C GLU A 112 5.43 10.82 18.24
N LEU A 113 6.37 9.96 18.64
CA LEU A 113 6.42 9.39 19.98
C LEU A 113 6.98 10.46 20.92
N THR A 114 6.10 11.20 21.59
CA THR A 114 6.49 12.34 22.43
C THR A 114 6.85 11.94 23.85
N LYS A 115 6.44 10.73 24.29
CA LYS A 115 6.81 10.17 25.59
C LYS A 115 6.84 8.64 25.50
N THR A 116 7.76 8.01 26.20
CA THR A 116 7.94 6.54 26.20
C THR A 116 7.25 5.84 27.36
N ASP A 117 7.12 6.51 28.52
CA ASP A 117 6.48 5.95 29.70
C ASP A 117 5.71 7.03 30.50
N PRO A 118 4.35 6.97 30.54
CA PRO A 118 3.53 6.18 29.66
C PRO A 118 3.78 6.55 28.21
N GLN A 119 3.59 5.59 27.29
CA GLN A 119 3.76 5.85 25.87
C GLN A 119 2.71 6.87 25.40
N VAL A 120 3.18 7.94 24.75
CA VAL A 120 2.33 8.99 24.17
C VAL A 120 2.75 9.23 22.73
N VAL A 121 1.80 9.16 21.81
CA VAL A 121 1.98 9.52 20.40
C VAL A 121 1.14 10.76 20.10
N THR A 122 1.79 11.79 19.55
CA THR A 122 1.13 13.03 19.15
C THR A 122 1.00 13.07 17.62
N TYR A 123 -0.23 13.24 17.15
CA TYR A 123 -0.58 13.42 15.75
C TYR A 123 -0.91 14.89 15.52
N THR A 124 -0.13 15.59 14.70
CA THR A 124 -0.43 16.96 14.27
C THR A 124 -0.97 16.93 12.85
N ILE A 125 -2.24 17.23 12.70
CA ILE A 125 -2.99 17.17 11.44
C ILE A 125 -2.66 18.40 10.59
N ASN A 126 -2.51 18.22 9.30
CA ASN A 126 -2.31 19.32 8.35
C ASN A 126 -3.51 20.30 8.43
N PRO A 127 -3.30 21.60 8.64
CA PRO A 127 -4.38 22.58 8.76
C PRO A 127 -5.34 22.60 7.55
N LYS A 128 -4.85 22.26 6.35
CA LYS A 128 -5.63 22.20 5.12
C LYS A 128 -6.49 20.94 4.99
N ALA A 129 -6.22 19.91 5.80
CA ALA A 129 -6.88 18.63 5.66
C ALA A 129 -8.37 18.71 6.02
N THR A 130 -9.21 18.33 5.04
CA THR A 130 -10.68 18.31 5.14
C THR A 130 -11.25 17.04 4.53
N TRP A 131 -12.41 16.63 5.00
CA TRP A 131 -13.19 15.60 4.35
C TRP A 131 -13.87 16.13 3.07
N SER A 132 -14.31 15.23 2.20
CA SER A 132 -14.94 15.59 0.91
C SER A 132 -16.28 16.31 1.06
N ASP A 133 -16.91 16.24 2.23
CA ASP A 133 -18.11 16.99 2.60
C ASP A 133 -17.80 18.41 3.14
N GLY A 134 -16.51 18.77 3.19
CA GLY A 134 -16.03 20.06 3.67
C GLY A 134 -15.74 20.13 5.17
N ALA A 135 -16.05 19.10 5.95
CA ALA A 135 -15.73 19.07 7.37
C ALA A 135 -14.21 18.99 7.58
N PRO A 136 -13.63 19.72 8.55
CA PRO A 136 -12.21 19.62 8.86
C PRO A 136 -11.87 18.24 9.45
N ILE A 137 -10.71 17.69 9.11
CA ILE A 137 -10.15 16.55 9.84
C ILE A 137 -9.61 17.07 11.17
N THR A 138 -10.03 16.46 12.28
CA THR A 138 -9.70 16.90 13.63
C THR A 138 -9.25 15.74 14.53
N TRP A 139 -8.78 16.08 15.74
CA TRP A 139 -8.44 15.08 16.76
C TRP A 139 -9.63 14.19 17.12
N GLU A 140 -10.86 14.67 16.95
CA GLU A 140 -12.07 13.88 17.23
C GLU A 140 -12.26 12.71 16.28
N ASP A 141 -11.80 12.80 15.02
CA ASP A 141 -11.82 11.68 14.08
C ASP A 141 -10.92 10.54 14.58
N ILE A 142 -9.72 10.90 15.08
CA ILE A 142 -8.79 9.95 15.67
C ILE A 142 -9.37 9.33 16.94
N ALA A 143 -9.95 10.15 17.83
CA ALA A 143 -10.55 9.69 19.07
C ALA A 143 -11.75 8.76 18.83
N SER A 144 -12.62 9.13 17.89
CA SER A 144 -13.81 8.36 17.54
C SER A 144 -13.44 7.00 16.96
N GLN A 145 -12.47 6.96 16.03
CA GLN A 145 -12.02 5.70 15.43
C GLN A 145 -11.37 4.78 16.46
N ILE A 146 -10.47 5.30 17.30
CA ILE A 146 -9.85 4.52 18.38
C ILE A 146 -10.91 3.95 19.32
N ASN A 147 -11.90 4.74 19.69
CA ASN A 147 -13.01 4.26 20.53
C ASN A 147 -13.79 3.13 19.84
N ALA A 148 -14.20 3.34 18.57
CA ALA A 148 -14.95 2.36 17.79
C ALA A 148 -14.20 1.03 17.63
N THR A 149 -12.88 1.10 17.36
CA THR A 149 -12.06 -0.08 17.10
C THR A 149 -11.40 -0.68 18.34
N SER A 150 -11.60 -0.10 19.53
CA SER A 150 -10.99 -0.60 20.79
C SER A 150 -11.48 -1.98 21.21
N GLY A 151 -12.60 -2.46 20.67
CA GLY A 151 -13.24 -3.72 21.09
C GLY A 151 -13.90 -3.64 22.48
N LYS A 152 -13.95 -2.47 23.13
CA LYS A 152 -14.63 -2.25 24.41
C LYS A 152 -16.14 -2.33 24.24
N ASP A 153 -16.67 -1.70 23.19
CA ASP A 153 -18.08 -1.81 22.82
C ASP A 153 -18.25 -2.87 21.73
N LYS A 154 -18.88 -3.98 22.08
CA LYS A 154 -19.13 -5.12 21.20
C LYS A 154 -20.18 -4.87 20.13
N ALA A 155 -20.89 -3.74 20.17
CA ALA A 155 -21.82 -3.34 19.13
C ALA A 155 -21.11 -2.95 17.81
N PHE A 156 -19.84 -2.53 17.88
CA PHE A 156 -19.01 -2.32 16.70
C PHE A 156 -18.47 -3.64 16.17
N ALA A 157 -18.86 -4.03 14.97
CA ALA A 157 -18.40 -5.25 14.29
C ALA A 157 -17.00 -5.04 13.65
N ILE A 158 -15.99 -4.89 14.49
CA ILE A 158 -14.62 -4.60 14.07
C ILE A 158 -13.89 -5.84 13.55
N ALA A 159 -13.03 -5.66 12.54
CA ALA A 159 -12.14 -6.72 12.05
C ALA A 159 -10.99 -6.96 13.01
N SER A 160 -10.37 -5.90 13.51
CA SER A 160 -9.23 -5.96 14.44
C SER A 160 -9.08 -4.63 15.18
N PRO A 161 -8.63 -4.62 16.43
CA PRO A 161 -8.38 -3.39 17.17
C PRO A 161 -7.16 -2.62 16.68
N ASN A 162 -6.16 -3.26 16.06
CA ASN A 162 -4.94 -2.65 15.54
C ASN A 162 -4.26 -1.67 16.52
N GLY A 163 -4.19 -2.02 17.81
CA GLY A 163 -3.59 -1.22 18.86
C GLY A 163 -4.57 -0.26 19.58
N SER A 164 -5.80 -0.07 19.07
CA SER A 164 -6.80 0.77 19.74
C SER A 164 -7.22 0.22 21.10
N ASP A 165 -7.17 -1.09 21.29
CA ASP A 165 -7.40 -1.78 22.57
C ASP A 165 -6.36 -1.44 23.64
N ARG A 166 -5.19 -0.94 23.23
CA ARG A 166 -4.08 -0.56 24.12
C ARG A 166 -4.08 0.93 24.50
N VAL A 167 -5.01 1.71 23.92
CA VAL A 167 -5.12 3.14 24.20
C VAL A 167 -5.90 3.38 25.47
N ALA A 168 -5.31 4.19 26.38
CA ALA A 168 -5.96 4.68 27.59
C ALA A 168 -6.87 5.86 27.29
N SER A 169 -6.36 6.85 26.54
CA SER A 169 -7.09 8.07 26.22
C SER A 169 -6.60 8.71 24.93
N VAL A 170 -7.49 9.44 24.28
CA VAL A 170 -7.17 10.41 23.24
C VAL A 170 -7.71 11.75 23.69
N THR A 171 -6.86 12.77 23.69
CA THR A 171 -7.22 14.13 24.10
C THR A 171 -6.85 15.14 23.02
N ARG A 172 -7.56 16.25 23.02
CA ARG A 172 -7.18 17.42 22.22
C ARG A 172 -5.82 17.93 22.69
N GLY A 173 -4.92 18.21 21.75
CA GLY A 173 -3.65 18.86 22.03
C GLY A 173 -3.79 20.38 22.10
N VAL A 174 -2.89 21.10 21.43
CA VAL A 174 -2.89 22.59 21.46
C VAL A 174 -4.11 23.18 20.76
N ASP A 175 -4.66 22.48 19.79
CA ASP A 175 -5.87 22.88 19.02
C ASP A 175 -6.60 21.65 18.48
N ASP A 176 -7.64 21.84 17.63
CA ASP A 176 -8.42 20.77 17.03
C ASP A 176 -7.63 19.97 15.98
N LYS A 177 -6.49 20.47 15.52
CA LYS A 177 -5.60 19.77 14.60
C LYS A 177 -4.55 18.91 15.30
N GLN A 178 -4.63 18.75 16.61
CA GLN A 178 -3.68 17.92 17.32
C GLN A 178 -4.37 16.91 18.24
N ALA A 179 -4.08 15.62 18.02
CA ALA A 179 -4.49 14.52 18.90
C ALA A 179 -3.31 14.00 19.71
N VAL A 180 -3.51 13.88 21.03
CA VAL A 180 -2.55 13.27 21.95
C VAL A 180 -3.10 11.90 22.37
N VAL A 181 -2.46 10.83 21.92
CA VAL A 181 -2.86 9.44 22.16
C VAL A 181 -1.97 8.86 23.26
N THR A 182 -2.55 8.58 24.43
CA THR A 182 -1.85 7.95 25.56
C THR A 182 -2.19 6.47 25.61
N PHE A 183 -1.19 5.62 25.69
CA PHE A 183 -1.35 4.17 25.75
C PHE A 183 -1.38 3.67 27.20
N ALA A 184 -2.29 2.75 27.49
CA ALA A 184 -2.34 2.02 28.76
C ALA A 184 -1.27 0.94 28.86
N GLN A 185 -0.87 0.39 27.71
CA GLN A 185 0.16 -0.64 27.56
C GLN A 185 1.08 -0.25 26.40
N HIS A 186 2.36 -0.54 26.55
CA HIS A 186 3.33 -0.27 25.49
C HIS A 186 2.94 -0.99 24.19
N TYR A 187 2.90 -0.23 23.09
CA TYR A 187 2.57 -0.71 21.75
C TYR A 187 3.67 -0.33 20.77
N PRO A 188 4.64 -1.22 20.50
CA PRO A 188 5.78 -0.94 19.61
C PRO A 188 5.37 -0.61 18.18
N GLU A 189 4.26 -1.21 17.72
CA GLU A 189 3.74 -1.08 16.34
C GLU A 189 2.85 0.16 16.13
N TRP A 190 2.93 1.16 17.01
CA TRP A 190 2.10 2.36 16.96
C TRP A 190 2.11 3.08 15.60
N ARG A 191 3.18 2.96 14.83
CA ARG A 191 3.25 3.51 13.46
C ARG A 191 2.31 2.83 12.48
N GLY A 192 1.84 1.63 12.79
CA GLY A 192 0.81 0.92 12.03
C GLY A 192 -0.60 1.51 12.18
N MET A 193 -0.83 2.30 13.23
CA MET A 193 -2.11 2.96 13.43
C MET A 193 -2.34 4.02 12.35
N PHE A 194 -3.52 4.01 11.76
CA PHE A 194 -3.88 4.88 10.62
C PHE A 194 -2.92 4.75 9.42
N ALA A 195 -2.28 3.60 9.24
CA ALA A 195 -1.37 3.31 8.12
C ALA A 195 -1.80 2.04 7.37
N GLY A 196 -1.28 1.83 6.17
CA GLY A 196 -1.63 0.65 5.38
C GLY A 196 -3.13 0.59 5.04
N ASN A 197 -3.80 -0.47 5.45
CA ASN A 197 -5.25 -0.65 5.28
C ASN A 197 -6.08 -0.13 6.47
N THR A 198 -5.45 0.33 7.54
CA THR A 198 -6.10 0.97 8.69
C THR A 198 -6.18 2.48 8.51
N MET A 199 -6.82 2.92 7.46
CA MET A 199 -6.97 4.33 7.12
C MET A 199 -7.79 5.07 8.18
N LEU A 200 -7.58 6.38 8.31
CA LEU A 200 -8.42 7.22 9.15
C LEU A 200 -9.79 7.40 8.50
N LEU A 201 -10.85 7.14 9.26
CA LEU A 201 -12.24 7.40 8.89
C LEU A 201 -12.77 8.65 9.62
N PRO A 202 -13.74 9.36 9.04
CA PRO A 202 -14.35 10.50 9.72
C PRO A 202 -15.18 10.06 10.93
N LYS A 203 -15.27 10.92 11.94
CA LYS A 203 -16.12 10.72 13.11
C LYS A 203 -17.57 10.38 12.74
N SER A 204 -18.08 10.96 11.66
CA SER A 204 -19.42 10.65 11.16
C SER A 204 -19.63 9.17 10.82
N MET A 205 -18.55 8.42 10.54
CA MET A 205 -18.58 6.98 10.23
C MET A 205 -18.19 6.08 11.40
N THR A 206 -17.67 6.65 12.50
CA THR A 206 -17.10 5.88 13.61
C THR A 206 -17.76 6.15 14.96
N ALA A 207 -18.57 7.22 15.09
CA ALA A 207 -19.16 7.60 16.36
C ALA A 207 -20.34 6.71 16.82
N ASN A 208 -20.92 5.94 15.91
CA ASN A 208 -22.15 5.17 16.16
C ASN A 208 -22.01 3.76 15.56
N PRO A 209 -22.32 2.68 16.32
CA PRO A 209 -22.25 1.30 15.82
C PRO A 209 -23.09 1.04 14.57
N ASP A 210 -24.30 1.59 14.47
CA ASP A 210 -25.15 1.36 13.30
C ASP A 210 -24.54 1.96 12.04
N VAL A 211 -24.01 3.18 12.14
CA VAL A 211 -23.32 3.83 11.01
C VAL A 211 -22.02 3.10 10.69
N PHE A 212 -21.24 2.70 11.69
CA PHE A 212 -20.01 1.94 11.51
C PHE A 212 -20.26 0.61 10.79
N ASN A 213 -21.31 -0.11 11.22
CA ASN A 213 -21.61 -1.44 10.69
C ASN A 213 -22.32 -1.40 9.33
N LYS A 214 -23.20 -0.40 9.10
CA LYS A 214 -24.14 -0.40 7.97
C LYS A 214 -24.09 0.85 7.09
N GLY A 215 -23.42 1.91 7.54
CA GLY A 215 -23.43 3.20 6.84
C GLY A 215 -22.68 3.20 5.52
N GLN A 216 -21.91 2.14 5.22
CA GLN A 216 -21.09 2.03 4.02
C GLN A 216 -21.38 0.75 3.21
N LEU A 217 -22.59 0.21 3.27
CA LEU A 217 -22.97 -0.98 2.49
C LEU A 217 -23.09 -0.68 1.01
N ASP A 218 -23.67 0.47 0.65
CA ASP A 218 -23.93 0.82 -0.75
C ASP A 218 -22.76 1.61 -1.39
N LYS A 219 -22.14 2.49 -0.62
CA LYS A 219 -21.05 3.35 -1.06
C LYS A 219 -20.16 3.74 0.12
N PRO A 220 -18.89 4.10 -0.12
CA PRO A 220 -18.01 4.66 0.91
C PRO A 220 -18.58 5.96 1.50
N GLY A 221 -18.22 6.25 2.74
CA GLY A 221 -18.46 7.53 3.39
C GLY A 221 -17.61 8.68 2.84
N PRO A 222 -17.60 9.85 3.52
CA PRO A 222 -16.74 10.96 3.16
C PRO A 222 -15.28 10.53 3.09
N SER A 223 -14.58 10.96 2.05
CA SER A 223 -13.17 10.70 1.79
C SER A 223 -12.35 11.98 1.95
N ALA A 224 -11.03 11.90 1.85
CA ALA A 224 -10.17 13.06 1.98
C ALA A 224 -8.90 12.95 1.10
N GLY A 225 -8.93 12.10 0.08
CA GLY A 225 -7.79 11.86 -0.80
C GLY A 225 -7.80 12.70 -2.07
N PRO A 226 -6.78 12.51 -2.93
CA PRO A 226 -6.73 13.12 -4.27
C PRO A 226 -7.85 12.63 -5.19
N PHE A 227 -8.48 11.50 -4.86
CA PHE A 227 -9.65 10.99 -5.56
C PHE A 227 -10.81 10.80 -4.58
N VAL A 228 -12.03 10.84 -5.14
CA VAL A 228 -13.29 10.51 -4.46
C VAL A 228 -14.02 9.44 -5.25
N VAL A 229 -14.82 8.60 -4.57
CA VAL A 229 -15.68 7.65 -5.26
C VAL A 229 -16.81 8.42 -5.95
N SER A 230 -16.80 8.42 -7.27
CA SER A 230 -17.83 9.09 -8.09
C SER A 230 -19.01 8.18 -8.43
N SER A 231 -18.77 6.86 -8.55
CA SER A 231 -19.86 5.90 -8.76
C SER A 231 -19.52 4.51 -8.24
N VAL A 232 -20.54 3.79 -7.77
CA VAL A 232 -20.53 2.35 -7.49
C VAL A 232 -21.64 1.74 -8.33
N ASP A 233 -21.27 0.95 -9.34
CA ASP A 233 -22.21 0.25 -10.22
C ASP A 233 -22.14 -1.25 -9.93
N ARG A 234 -23.08 -1.72 -9.10
CA ARG A 234 -23.14 -3.14 -8.71
C ARG A 234 -23.62 -4.05 -9.84
N THR A 235 -24.34 -3.50 -10.82
CA THR A 235 -24.79 -4.27 -11.99
C THR A 235 -23.62 -4.49 -12.94
N ALA A 236 -22.86 -3.44 -13.23
CA ALA A 236 -21.66 -3.53 -14.07
C ALA A 236 -20.42 -3.97 -13.28
N GLN A 237 -20.56 -4.30 -12.00
CA GLN A 237 -19.49 -4.77 -11.11
C GLN A 237 -18.26 -3.87 -11.14
N ARG A 238 -18.45 -2.55 -10.98
CA ARG A 238 -17.35 -1.58 -11.03
C ARG A 238 -17.50 -0.43 -10.04
N VAL A 239 -16.37 0.12 -9.63
CA VAL A 239 -16.26 1.35 -8.85
C VAL A 239 -15.40 2.33 -9.62
N THR A 240 -15.86 3.57 -9.76
CA THR A 240 -15.10 4.64 -10.42
C THR A 240 -14.76 5.73 -9.42
N LEU A 241 -13.51 6.11 -9.41
CA LEU A 241 -12.98 7.25 -8.68
C LEU A 241 -12.72 8.39 -9.67
N SER A 242 -13.05 9.63 -9.29
CA SER A 242 -12.71 10.85 -10.01
C SER A 242 -11.81 11.74 -9.17
N ARG A 243 -11.13 12.70 -9.79
CA ARG A 243 -10.36 13.71 -9.04
C ARG A 243 -11.23 14.37 -7.98
N ASN A 244 -10.65 14.55 -6.80
CA ASN A 244 -11.27 15.34 -5.75
C ASN A 244 -11.04 16.84 -6.05
N PRO A 245 -12.08 17.63 -6.36
CA PRO A 245 -11.91 19.04 -6.64
C PRO A 245 -11.45 19.86 -5.42
N ASN A 246 -11.66 19.33 -4.22
CA ASN A 246 -11.29 19.93 -2.94
C ASN A 246 -9.92 19.45 -2.42
N TRP A 247 -9.18 18.68 -3.22
CA TRP A 247 -7.87 18.19 -2.82
C TRP A 247 -6.85 19.33 -2.68
N TRP A 248 -6.24 19.45 -1.52
CA TRP A 248 -5.30 20.51 -1.16
C TRP A 248 -3.83 20.19 -1.46
N GLY A 249 -3.52 18.93 -1.76
CA GLY A 249 -2.16 18.47 -2.09
C GLY A 249 -1.84 18.59 -3.58
N THR A 250 -0.81 17.88 -4.02
CA THR A 250 -0.44 17.85 -5.44
C THR A 250 -1.57 17.23 -6.27
N PRO A 251 -2.10 17.94 -7.30
CA PRO A 251 -3.16 17.40 -8.14
C PRO A 251 -2.74 16.10 -8.82
N PRO A 252 -3.59 15.05 -8.82
CA PRO A 252 -3.29 13.81 -9.50
C PRO A 252 -3.25 14.02 -11.02
N LEU A 253 -2.40 13.24 -11.71
CA LEU A 253 -2.28 13.31 -13.17
C LEU A 253 -3.49 12.68 -13.87
N LEU A 254 -3.98 11.53 -13.38
CA LEU A 254 -5.14 10.84 -13.94
C LEU A 254 -6.44 11.62 -13.70
N ASP A 255 -7.40 11.50 -14.63
CA ASP A 255 -8.76 12.02 -14.43
C ASP A 255 -9.59 11.09 -13.56
N SER A 256 -9.40 9.77 -13.73
CA SER A 256 -10.17 8.75 -13.03
C SER A 256 -9.40 7.45 -12.84
N ILE A 257 -9.88 6.64 -11.90
CA ILE A 257 -9.46 5.25 -11.70
C ILE A 257 -10.72 4.41 -11.67
N THR A 258 -10.77 3.34 -12.46
CA THR A 258 -11.91 2.42 -12.49
C THR A 258 -11.46 1.04 -12.04
N PHE A 259 -12.12 0.50 -11.04
CA PHE A 259 -11.94 -0.88 -10.57
C PHE A 259 -13.07 -1.74 -11.15
N LEU A 260 -12.72 -2.84 -11.79
CA LEU A 260 -13.65 -3.81 -12.37
C LEU A 260 -13.48 -5.14 -11.62
N ALA A 261 -14.57 -5.69 -11.14
CA ALA A 261 -14.58 -7.04 -10.57
C ALA A 261 -14.49 -8.07 -11.70
N LEU A 262 -13.41 -8.85 -11.68
CA LEU A 262 -13.12 -9.88 -12.66
C LEU A 262 -12.56 -11.11 -11.94
N ASP A 263 -13.08 -12.27 -12.33
CA ASP A 263 -12.48 -13.55 -11.92
C ASP A 263 -11.03 -13.65 -12.38
N ASP A 264 -10.19 -14.33 -11.63
CA ASP A 264 -8.76 -14.43 -11.92
C ASP A 264 -8.48 -14.90 -13.36
N ALA A 265 -9.23 -15.91 -13.86
CA ALA A 265 -9.08 -16.42 -15.22
C ALA A 265 -9.42 -15.39 -16.32
N ALA A 266 -10.20 -14.34 -15.99
CA ALA A 266 -10.59 -13.31 -16.93
C ALA A 266 -9.59 -12.15 -17.02
N ARG A 267 -8.66 -12.00 -16.07
CA ARG A 267 -7.77 -10.83 -15.96
C ARG A 267 -6.77 -10.73 -17.11
N ILE A 268 -6.09 -11.81 -17.46
CA ILE A 268 -5.13 -11.80 -18.57
C ILE A 268 -5.83 -11.54 -19.92
N PRO A 269 -6.95 -12.20 -20.27
CA PRO A 269 -7.75 -11.82 -21.43
C PRO A 269 -8.22 -10.37 -21.43
N ALA A 270 -8.59 -9.82 -20.26
CA ALA A 270 -9.01 -8.43 -20.14
C ALA A 270 -7.87 -7.42 -20.38
N LEU A 271 -6.62 -7.77 -20.04
CA LEU A 271 -5.43 -7.00 -20.44
C LEU A 271 -5.23 -7.04 -21.95
N GLN A 272 -5.33 -8.23 -22.59
CA GLN A 272 -5.10 -8.41 -24.02
C GLN A 272 -6.10 -7.61 -24.87
N ASN A 273 -7.37 -7.55 -24.45
CA ASN A 273 -8.43 -6.84 -25.17
C ASN A 273 -8.58 -5.36 -24.71
N ASN A 274 -7.64 -4.86 -23.90
CA ASN A 274 -7.65 -3.49 -23.35
C ASN A 274 -8.90 -3.15 -22.52
N THR A 275 -9.52 -4.11 -21.84
CA THR A 275 -10.60 -3.85 -20.86
C THR A 275 -10.03 -3.28 -19.57
N ILE A 276 -8.86 -3.75 -19.15
CA ILE A 276 -8.09 -3.23 -18.02
C ILE A 276 -6.66 -2.87 -18.45
N ASP A 277 -5.99 -2.03 -17.65
CA ASP A 277 -4.64 -1.54 -17.92
C ASP A 277 -3.59 -2.26 -17.08
N ALA A 278 -3.97 -2.76 -15.90
CA ALA A 278 -3.08 -3.52 -15.03
C ALA A 278 -3.87 -4.46 -14.10
N THR A 279 -3.19 -5.53 -13.66
CA THR A 279 -3.69 -6.46 -12.64
C THR A 279 -2.53 -7.06 -11.85
N GLY A 280 -2.81 -7.55 -10.65
CA GLY A 280 -1.89 -8.40 -9.91
C GLY A 280 -1.86 -9.81 -10.48
N ILE A 281 -0.77 -10.54 -10.25
CA ILE A 281 -0.63 -11.97 -10.54
C ILE A 281 -0.63 -12.68 -9.18
N ALA A 282 -1.61 -13.55 -8.95
CA ALA A 282 -1.83 -14.21 -7.68
C ALA A 282 -1.23 -15.63 -7.61
N SER A 283 -0.91 -16.25 -8.75
CA SER A 283 -0.42 -17.62 -8.81
C SER A 283 0.70 -17.82 -9.82
N LEU A 284 1.45 -18.93 -9.67
CA LEU A 284 2.48 -19.33 -10.63
C LEU A 284 1.89 -19.71 -12.00
N ASP A 285 0.67 -20.19 -12.04
CA ASP A 285 0.02 -20.58 -13.30
C ASP A 285 -0.43 -19.33 -14.06
N GLU A 286 -0.98 -18.32 -13.38
CA GLU A 286 -1.21 -16.99 -13.98
C GLU A 286 0.09 -16.37 -14.51
N LEU A 287 1.18 -16.48 -13.74
CA LEU A 287 2.48 -15.97 -14.20
C LEU A 287 2.93 -16.64 -15.50
N LYS A 288 2.80 -17.97 -15.63
CA LYS A 288 3.13 -18.68 -16.85
C LYS A 288 2.28 -18.25 -18.04
N ILE A 289 0.97 -18.06 -17.81
CA ILE A 289 0.05 -17.55 -18.83
C ILE A 289 0.48 -16.15 -19.26
N ALA A 290 0.71 -15.25 -18.32
CA ALA A 290 1.14 -13.88 -18.61
C ALA A 290 2.48 -13.84 -19.37
N GLN A 291 3.45 -14.70 -19.02
CA GLN A 291 4.74 -14.81 -19.72
C GLN A 291 4.60 -15.29 -21.18
N GLY A 292 3.59 -16.11 -21.47
CA GLY A 292 3.29 -16.60 -22.81
C GLY A 292 2.39 -15.66 -23.63
N THR A 293 1.95 -14.53 -23.06
CA THR A 293 0.98 -13.64 -23.69
C THR A 293 1.66 -12.42 -24.30
N GLU A 294 1.50 -12.22 -25.61
CA GLU A 294 2.04 -11.04 -26.31
C GLU A 294 1.37 -9.74 -25.83
N GLY A 295 2.13 -8.64 -25.83
CA GLY A 295 1.65 -7.30 -25.49
C GLY A 295 1.53 -7.03 -24.00
N ILE A 296 1.86 -7.99 -23.13
CA ILE A 296 1.84 -7.84 -21.67
C ILE A 296 3.26 -7.62 -21.15
N SER A 297 3.44 -6.62 -20.32
CA SER A 297 4.69 -6.37 -19.57
C SER A 297 4.53 -6.82 -18.13
N ILE A 298 5.39 -7.74 -17.68
CA ILE A 298 5.41 -8.19 -16.28
C ILE A 298 6.41 -7.34 -15.52
N ARG A 299 5.95 -6.77 -14.40
CA ARG A 299 6.77 -6.01 -13.46
C ARG A 299 6.82 -6.73 -12.12
N ARG A 300 7.98 -6.75 -11.48
CA ARG A 300 8.18 -7.41 -10.20
C ARG A 300 8.90 -6.49 -9.24
N ALA A 301 8.34 -6.33 -8.05
CA ALA A 301 8.96 -5.59 -6.96
C ALA A 301 8.73 -6.32 -5.64
N PRO A 302 9.63 -6.18 -4.65
CA PRO A 302 9.35 -6.63 -3.29
C PRO A 302 8.17 -5.83 -2.72
N GLY A 303 7.27 -6.53 -2.05
CA GLY A 303 6.14 -5.94 -1.35
C GLY A 303 6.36 -5.94 0.18
N PRO A 304 5.55 -5.21 0.93
CA PRO A 304 5.60 -5.20 2.39
C PRO A 304 4.97 -6.45 3.02
N SER A 305 4.48 -7.38 2.21
CA SER A 305 3.81 -8.59 2.67
C SER A 305 4.73 -9.80 2.55
N TRP A 306 4.69 -10.68 3.55
CA TRP A 306 5.34 -11.99 3.54
C TRP A 306 4.35 -13.05 4.01
N TYR A 307 4.59 -14.29 3.61
CA TYR A 307 3.81 -15.43 4.08
C TYR A 307 4.66 -16.23 5.06
N HIS A 308 4.04 -16.66 6.16
CA HIS A 308 4.59 -17.70 7.03
C HIS A 308 4.18 -19.07 6.48
N LEU A 309 5.14 -19.96 6.37
CA LEU A 309 4.92 -21.36 5.99
C LEU A 309 4.87 -22.24 7.24
#